data_0622402877f6a16e133bb71fd8d5a3be
#
_entry.id   0622402877f6a16e133bb71fd8d5a3be
#
_cell.length_a   1.000
_cell.length_b   1.000
_cell.length_c   1.000
_cell.angle_alpha   90.00
_cell.angle_beta   90.00
_cell.angle_gamma   90.00
#
_symmetry.space_group_name_H-M   'P 1'
#
loop_
_entity.id
_entity.type
_entity.pdbx_description
1 polymer ?
#
loop_
_entity_poly.entity_id
_entity_poly.type
_entity_poly.pdbx_seq_one_letter_code
_entity_poly.pdbx_strand_id
1 'polypeptide(L)'
;MTISRFIATAAVLMLACAHACAADFRSVGAPSVVLYDAPTVKGGKRYIAPHGMPVEILARYGDWVKLRDVDGETAWAESKGLSARRNVVVKAAFARVRAAADDNAPILMTADKGVLLELVDPQVSDWVRVRHQDGIAGFVRAAEIWGI
;
A
#
# COMPACT_ATOMS: atom_id res chain seq x y z
N MET A 1 42.78 -16.46 -54.31
CA MET A 1 43.09 -16.44 -52.87
C MET A 1 42.21 -15.34 -52.24
N THR A 2 41.00 -15.68 -51.84
CA THR A 2 39.97 -14.73 -51.40
C THR A 2 39.71 -14.97 -49.91
N ILE A 3 40.14 -14.01 -49.11
CA ILE A 3 39.95 -14.03 -47.67
C ILE A 3 38.60 -13.43 -47.36
N SER A 4 37.66 -14.27 -46.96
CA SER A 4 36.33 -13.90 -46.53
C SER A 4 36.39 -13.37 -45.09
N ARG A 5 36.08 -12.06 -44.87
CA ARG A 5 36.00 -11.44 -43.54
C ARG A 5 34.58 -11.65 -43.01
N PHE A 6 34.41 -12.53 -42.04
CA PHE A 6 33.19 -12.62 -41.23
C PHE A 6 33.17 -11.49 -40.21
N ILE A 7 32.22 -10.55 -40.41
CA ILE A 7 31.90 -9.53 -39.43
C ILE A 7 30.84 -10.15 -38.51
N ALA A 8 31.24 -10.51 -37.31
CA ALA A 8 30.31 -10.91 -36.23
C ALA A 8 29.71 -9.68 -35.60
N THR A 9 28.45 -9.40 -35.93
CA THR A 9 27.68 -8.35 -35.29
C THR A 9 27.15 -8.88 -33.95
N ALA A 10 27.81 -8.49 -32.86
CA ALA A 10 27.32 -8.75 -31.49
C ALA A 10 26.14 -7.81 -31.18
N ALA A 11 24.92 -8.33 -31.22
CA ALA A 11 23.76 -7.62 -30.74
C ALA A 11 23.78 -7.64 -29.21
N VAL A 12 24.14 -6.51 -28.61
CA VAL A 12 24.01 -6.30 -27.16
C VAL A 12 22.54 -6.08 -26.84
N LEU A 13 21.89 -7.12 -26.34
CA LEU A 13 20.53 -7.01 -25.77
C LEU A 13 20.65 -6.24 -24.45
N MET A 14 20.33 -4.95 -24.45
CA MET A 14 20.12 -4.19 -23.21
C MET A 14 18.82 -4.69 -22.57
N LEU A 15 18.94 -5.56 -21.57
CA LEU A 15 17.85 -5.86 -20.65
C LEU A 15 17.61 -4.59 -19.82
N ALA A 16 16.60 -3.81 -20.19
CA ALA A 16 16.06 -2.76 -19.34
C ALA A 16 15.39 -3.47 -18.14
N CYS A 17 16.11 -3.59 -17.02
CA CYS A 17 15.51 -3.94 -15.74
C CYS A 17 14.53 -2.82 -15.37
N ALA A 18 13.26 -3.00 -15.69
CA ALA A 18 12.19 -2.23 -15.10
C ALA A 18 12.17 -2.57 -13.60
N HIS A 19 12.81 -1.73 -12.80
CA HIS A 19 12.64 -1.80 -11.35
C HIS A 19 11.19 -1.41 -11.07
N ALA A 20 10.35 -2.41 -10.81
CA ALA A 20 9.04 -2.16 -10.23
C ALA A 20 9.30 -1.51 -8.86
N CYS A 21 9.13 -0.19 -8.79
CA CYS A 21 9.22 0.54 -7.53
C CYS A 21 8.09 0.02 -6.66
N ALA A 22 8.41 -0.72 -5.59
CA ALA A 22 7.42 -1.18 -4.63
C ALA A 22 6.71 0.04 -4.04
N ALA A 23 5.37 0.01 -3.95
CA ALA A 23 4.60 1.10 -3.38
C ALA A 23 5.02 1.34 -1.91
N ASP A 24 5.26 2.60 -1.55
CA ASP A 24 5.62 3.00 -0.18
C ASP A 24 4.34 3.29 0.59
N PHE A 25 3.84 2.29 1.31
CA PHE A 25 2.68 2.44 2.18
C PHE A 25 3.09 2.81 3.60
N ARG A 26 2.33 3.72 4.19
CA ARG A 26 2.40 4.17 5.58
C ARG A 26 1.01 4.14 6.20
N SER A 27 0.93 4.41 7.48
CA SER A 27 -0.34 4.63 8.16
C SER A 27 -0.30 5.92 8.97
N VAL A 28 -1.45 6.52 9.21
CA VAL A 28 -1.57 7.65 10.12
C VAL A 28 -1.22 7.20 11.53
N GLY A 29 -0.14 7.75 12.08
CA GLY A 29 0.37 7.40 13.41
C GLY A 29 -0.13 8.32 14.52
N ALA A 30 -0.43 9.59 14.19
CA ALA A 30 -1.06 10.53 15.09
C ALA A 30 -2.55 10.19 15.31
N PRO A 31 -3.21 10.73 16.34
CA PRO A 31 -4.68 10.54 16.53
C PRO A 31 -5.48 10.95 15.29
N SER A 32 -5.04 12.00 14.60
CA SER A 32 -5.55 12.42 13.30
C SER A 32 -4.52 13.29 12.58
N VAL A 33 -4.61 13.36 11.25
CA VAL A 33 -3.77 14.21 10.41
C VAL A 33 -4.65 15.01 9.47
N VAL A 34 -4.42 16.33 9.43
CA VAL A 34 -5.08 17.20 8.44
C VAL A 34 -4.37 17.03 7.10
N LEU A 35 -5.13 16.80 6.04
CA LEU A 35 -4.67 16.71 4.68
C LEU A 35 -4.94 18.01 3.93
N TYR A 36 -3.96 18.46 3.12
CA TYR A 36 -3.98 19.74 2.43
C TYR A 36 -3.87 19.56 0.92
N ASP A 37 -4.25 20.59 0.18
CA ASP A 37 -4.08 20.64 -1.29
C ASP A 37 -2.67 21.02 -1.71
N ALA A 38 -1.85 21.56 -0.79
CA ALA A 38 -0.47 21.99 -1.02
C ALA A 38 0.44 21.62 0.18
N PRO A 39 1.76 21.53 0.01
CA PRO A 39 2.71 21.20 1.08
C PRO A 39 2.95 22.41 2.02
N THR A 40 1.90 22.90 2.63
CA THR A 40 1.91 24.02 3.57
C THR A 40 0.65 24.03 4.44
N VAL A 41 0.79 24.40 5.72
CA VAL A 41 -0.34 24.58 6.65
C VAL A 41 -1.28 25.74 6.25
N LYS A 42 -0.85 26.59 5.31
CA LYS A 42 -1.66 27.68 4.73
C LYS A 42 -2.50 27.20 3.54
N GLY A 43 -2.27 25.96 3.07
CA GLY A 43 -3.04 25.36 1.98
C GLY A 43 -4.49 25.10 2.37
N GLY A 44 -5.32 24.83 1.37
CA GLY A 44 -6.69 24.42 1.57
C GLY A 44 -6.76 23.07 2.28
N LYS A 45 -7.52 22.99 3.36
CA LYS A 45 -7.77 21.72 4.05
C LYS A 45 -8.71 20.86 3.21
N ARG A 46 -8.30 19.63 2.94
CA ARG A 46 -9.10 18.66 2.18
C ARG A 46 -10.01 17.86 3.13
N TYR A 47 -9.41 17.08 4.01
CA TYR A 47 -10.10 16.30 5.03
C TYR A 47 -9.14 15.91 6.15
N ILE A 48 -9.68 15.25 7.17
CA ILE A 48 -8.92 14.75 8.31
C ILE A 48 -8.81 13.23 8.20
N ALA A 49 -7.57 12.73 8.12
CA ALA A 49 -7.27 11.30 8.10
C ALA A 49 -7.23 10.77 9.53
N PRO A 50 -8.02 9.75 9.88
CA PRO A 50 -8.04 9.18 11.22
C PRO A 50 -6.81 8.30 11.48
N HIS A 51 -6.54 8.05 12.76
CA HIS A 51 -5.49 7.11 13.19
C HIS A 51 -5.62 5.76 12.50
N GLY A 52 -4.49 5.23 12.08
CA GLY A 52 -4.40 3.93 11.44
C GLY A 52 -4.75 3.89 9.95
N MET A 53 -5.29 4.98 9.39
CA MET A 53 -5.63 5.04 7.96
C MET A 53 -4.38 4.75 7.11
N PRO A 54 -4.40 3.74 6.21
CA PRO A 54 -3.30 3.49 5.28
C PRO A 54 -3.26 4.56 4.19
N VAL A 55 -2.05 4.93 3.80
CA VAL A 55 -1.78 5.90 2.73
C VAL A 55 -0.59 5.42 1.91
N GLU A 56 -0.62 5.69 0.60
CA GLU A 56 0.52 5.46 -0.28
C GLU A 56 1.29 6.75 -0.49
N ILE A 57 2.59 6.73 -0.27
CA ILE A 57 3.45 7.90 -0.47
C ILE A 57 3.82 8.01 -1.95
N LEU A 58 3.46 9.11 -2.57
CA LEU A 58 3.73 9.38 -3.98
C LEU A 58 4.97 10.25 -4.18
N ALA A 59 5.20 11.22 -3.29
CA ALA A 59 6.32 12.15 -3.36
C ALA A 59 6.66 12.72 -1.99
N ARG A 60 7.88 13.26 -1.87
CA ARG A 60 8.37 13.92 -0.65
C ARG A 60 8.85 15.32 -0.99
N TYR A 61 8.52 16.29 -0.13
CA TYR A 61 8.97 17.68 -0.25
C TYR A 61 9.27 18.23 1.15
N GLY A 62 10.53 18.26 1.53
CA GLY A 62 10.93 18.61 2.90
C GLY A 62 10.23 17.74 3.94
N ASP A 63 9.54 18.36 4.89
CA ASP A 63 8.77 17.67 5.93
C ASP A 63 7.36 17.24 5.48
N TRP A 64 7.04 17.43 4.19
CA TRP A 64 5.75 17.10 3.60
C TRP A 64 5.83 15.89 2.69
N VAL A 65 4.73 15.15 2.65
CA VAL A 65 4.55 14.04 1.72
C VAL A 65 3.27 14.24 0.93
N LYS A 66 3.33 13.98 -0.37
CA LYS A 66 2.14 13.78 -1.20
C LYS A 66 1.72 12.33 -1.06
N LEU A 67 0.47 12.11 -0.72
CA LEU A 67 -0.07 10.78 -0.50
C LEU A 67 -1.32 10.54 -1.34
N ARG A 68 -1.69 9.30 -1.46
CA ARG A 68 -2.93 8.82 -2.07
C ARG A 68 -3.65 7.91 -1.08
N ASP A 69 -4.97 8.03 -1.00
CA ASP A 69 -5.83 7.16 -0.19
C ASP A 69 -6.43 6.00 -1.02
N VAL A 70 -7.26 5.18 -0.35
CA VAL A 70 -7.91 4.02 -0.97
C VAL A 70 -8.87 4.38 -2.10
N ASP A 71 -9.45 5.57 -2.08
CA ASP A 71 -10.36 6.07 -3.11
C ASP A 71 -9.62 6.72 -4.30
N GLY A 72 -8.28 6.79 -4.21
CA GLY A 72 -7.42 7.38 -5.25
C GLY A 72 -7.24 8.89 -5.10
N GLU A 73 -7.81 9.51 -4.08
CA GLU A 73 -7.66 10.93 -3.81
C GLU A 73 -6.24 11.25 -3.34
N THR A 74 -5.69 12.35 -3.85
CA THR A 74 -4.35 12.80 -3.49
C THR A 74 -4.38 14.07 -2.64
N ALA A 75 -3.48 14.13 -1.67
CA ALA A 75 -3.33 15.26 -0.77
C ALA A 75 -1.92 15.35 -0.20
N TRP A 76 -1.63 16.40 0.55
CA TRP A 76 -0.38 16.62 1.25
C TRP A 76 -0.57 16.51 2.76
N ALA A 77 0.39 15.89 3.43
CA ALA A 77 0.44 15.77 4.88
C ALA A 77 1.84 16.07 5.41
N GLU A 78 1.95 16.53 6.65
CA GLU A 78 3.23 16.56 7.34
C GLU A 78 3.68 15.11 7.64
N SER A 79 4.90 14.76 7.27
CA SER A 79 5.46 13.41 7.41
C SER A 79 5.50 12.94 8.86
N LYS A 80 5.64 13.85 9.83
CA LYS A 80 5.65 13.54 11.27
C LYS A 80 4.37 12.88 11.78
N GLY A 81 3.24 13.09 11.10
CA GLY A 81 1.95 12.49 11.45
C GLY A 81 1.79 11.04 10.98
N LEU A 82 2.73 10.53 10.18
CA LEU A 82 2.69 9.19 9.62
C LEU A 82 3.59 8.23 10.40
N SER A 83 3.27 6.95 10.33
CA SER A 83 3.98 5.86 10.97
C SER A 83 4.40 4.81 9.94
N ALA A 84 5.51 4.13 10.21
CA ALA A 84 5.94 2.97 9.43
C ALA A 84 5.07 1.73 9.65
N ARG A 85 4.18 1.75 10.64
CA ARG A 85 3.22 0.67 10.88
C ARG A 85 2.36 0.45 9.64
N ARG A 86 2.18 -0.81 9.27
CA ARG A 86 1.44 -1.17 8.08
C ARG A 86 0.03 -1.61 8.46
N ASN A 87 -0.94 -0.82 8.04
CA ASN A 87 -2.34 -1.20 8.06
C ASN A 87 -2.83 -1.35 6.62
N VAL A 88 -3.90 -2.10 6.47
CA VAL A 88 -4.67 -2.23 5.23
C VAL A 88 -6.11 -1.88 5.52
N VAL A 89 -6.85 -1.52 4.50
CA VAL A 89 -8.27 -1.22 4.59
C VAL A 89 -9.06 -2.12 3.65
N VAL A 90 -10.21 -2.59 4.09
CA VAL A 90 -11.13 -3.35 3.25
C VAL A 90 -11.71 -2.43 2.18
N LYS A 91 -11.40 -2.70 0.91
CA LYS A 91 -11.91 -1.95 -0.25
C LYS A 91 -13.11 -2.60 -0.91
N ALA A 92 -13.27 -3.92 -0.78
CA ALA A 92 -14.46 -4.63 -1.22
C ALA A 92 -15.66 -4.31 -0.33
N ALA A 93 -16.87 -4.71 -0.74
CA ALA A 93 -18.06 -4.55 0.09
C ALA A 93 -17.88 -5.19 1.47
N PHE A 94 -17.24 -6.34 1.51
CA PHE A 94 -16.77 -7.02 2.72
C PHE A 94 -15.58 -7.91 2.39
N ALA A 95 -14.81 -8.28 3.42
CA ALA A 95 -13.73 -9.24 3.37
C ALA A 95 -13.91 -10.33 4.43
N ARG A 96 -13.57 -11.56 4.11
CA ARG A 96 -13.63 -12.67 5.05
C ARG A 96 -12.24 -12.99 5.55
N VAL A 97 -12.04 -12.82 6.85
CA VAL A 97 -10.81 -13.23 7.54
C VAL A 97 -10.96 -14.70 7.90
N ARG A 98 -10.09 -15.55 7.36
CA ARG A 98 -10.13 -17.00 7.50
C ARG A 98 -8.98 -17.52 8.35
N ALA A 99 -9.18 -18.73 8.92
CA ALA A 99 -8.18 -19.37 9.76
C ALA A 99 -6.92 -19.81 8.97
N ALA A 100 -7.03 -20.02 7.67
CA ALA A 100 -5.93 -20.38 6.78
C ALA A 100 -6.10 -19.70 5.42
N ALA A 101 -5.04 -19.70 4.62
CA ALA A 101 -5.01 -19.17 3.26
C ALA A 101 -5.71 -20.12 2.27
N ASP A 102 -7.00 -20.37 2.49
CA ASP A 102 -7.83 -21.31 1.75
C ASP A 102 -9.29 -20.85 1.78
N ASP A 103 -9.96 -20.90 0.63
CA ASP A 103 -11.37 -20.51 0.50
C ASP A 103 -12.33 -21.43 1.30
N ASN A 104 -11.91 -22.64 1.62
CA ASN A 104 -12.66 -23.60 2.44
C ASN A 104 -12.33 -23.50 3.93
N ALA A 105 -11.33 -22.71 4.33
CA ALA A 105 -10.98 -22.52 5.73
C ALA A 105 -12.12 -21.84 6.51
N PRO A 106 -12.26 -22.11 7.81
CA PRO A 106 -13.25 -21.45 8.65
C PRO A 106 -13.13 -19.93 8.60
N ILE A 107 -14.27 -19.25 8.53
CA ILE A 107 -14.35 -17.79 8.61
C ILE A 107 -14.31 -17.40 10.09
N LEU A 108 -13.29 -16.62 10.48
CA LEU A 108 -13.13 -16.12 11.84
C LEU A 108 -13.90 -14.82 12.07
N MET A 109 -13.95 -13.97 11.05
CA MET A 109 -14.75 -12.74 11.05
C MET A 109 -15.03 -12.29 9.62
N THR A 110 -16.07 -11.48 9.47
CA THR A 110 -16.33 -10.72 8.25
C THR A 110 -16.13 -9.23 8.55
N ALA A 111 -15.34 -8.56 7.73
CA ALA A 111 -15.03 -7.15 7.87
C ALA A 111 -15.69 -6.37 6.73
N ASP A 112 -16.47 -5.35 7.06
CA ASP A 112 -17.12 -4.48 6.09
C ASP A 112 -16.14 -3.53 5.41
N LYS A 113 -16.56 -2.94 4.30
CA LYS A 113 -15.78 -1.89 3.61
C LYS A 113 -15.38 -0.78 4.58
N GLY A 114 -14.11 -0.38 4.52
CA GLY A 114 -13.54 0.65 5.37
C GLY A 114 -12.97 0.16 6.70
N VAL A 115 -13.16 -1.10 7.07
CA VAL A 115 -12.55 -1.68 8.28
C VAL A 115 -11.04 -1.73 8.10
N LEU A 116 -10.31 -1.26 9.13
CA LEU A 116 -8.86 -1.29 9.19
C LEU A 116 -8.39 -2.61 9.79
N LEU A 117 -7.36 -3.18 9.18
CA LEU A 117 -6.68 -4.38 9.65
C LEU A 117 -5.18 -4.12 9.70
N GLU A 118 -4.50 -4.64 10.73
CA GLU A 118 -3.05 -4.61 10.78
C GLU A 118 -2.47 -5.64 9.80
N LEU A 119 -1.49 -5.24 9.00
CA LEU A 119 -0.72 -6.15 8.16
C LEU A 119 0.32 -6.87 9.04
N VAL A 120 0.10 -8.16 9.29
CA VAL A 120 0.99 -8.95 10.18
C VAL A 120 2.22 -9.44 9.44
N ASP A 121 2.06 -9.82 8.16
CA ASP A 121 3.15 -10.27 7.31
C ASP A 121 3.25 -9.37 6.08
N PRO A 122 4.38 -8.69 5.85
CA PRO A 122 4.56 -7.84 4.67
C PRO A 122 4.69 -8.62 3.36
N GLN A 123 4.83 -9.95 3.41
CA GLN A 123 4.84 -10.76 2.19
C GLN A 123 3.45 -10.79 1.57
N VAL A 124 3.38 -10.30 0.35
CA VAL A 124 2.14 -10.22 -0.43
C VAL A 124 2.04 -11.40 -1.36
N SER A 125 0.95 -12.13 -1.24
CA SER A 125 0.52 -13.18 -2.15
C SER A 125 -0.98 -13.00 -2.41
N ASP A 126 -1.65 -14.01 -2.95
CA ASP A 126 -3.12 -14.00 -3.10
C ASP A 126 -3.85 -13.90 -1.74
N TRP A 127 -3.19 -14.35 -0.69
CA TRP A 127 -3.64 -14.28 0.69
C TRP A 127 -2.67 -13.46 1.53
N VAL A 128 -3.23 -12.63 2.41
CA VAL A 128 -2.47 -11.73 3.28
C VAL A 128 -2.86 -11.99 4.72
N ARG A 129 -1.86 -12.10 5.59
CA ARG A 129 -2.09 -12.28 7.02
C ARG A 129 -2.35 -10.95 7.69
N VAL A 130 -3.48 -10.86 8.36
CA VAL A 130 -3.96 -9.62 9.00
C VAL A 130 -4.40 -9.88 10.45
N ARG A 131 -4.53 -8.80 11.20
CA ARG A 131 -5.08 -8.82 12.56
C ARG A 131 -6.04 -7.66 12.74
N HIS A 132 -7.22 -7.96 13.27
CA HIS A 132 -8.17 -6.93 13.70
C HIS A 132 -7.82 -6.41 15.09
N GLN A 133 -8.26 -5.19 15.44
CA GLN A 133 -8.03 -4.57 16.75
C GLN A 133 -8.54 -5.42 17.93
N ASP A 134 -9.56 -6.24 17.73
CA ASP A 134 -10.10 -7.17 18.74
C ASP A 134 -9.22 -8.41 18.95
N GLY A 135 -8.07 -8.50 18.26
CA GLY A 135 -7.13 -9.60 18.38
C GLY A 135 -7.37 -10.78 17.43
N ILE A 136 -8.45 -10.76 16.66
CA ILE A 136 -8.71 -11.81 15.65
C ILE A 136 -7.66 -11.68 14.54
N ALA A 137 -6.89 -12.74 14.32
CA ALA A 137 -5.87 -12.81 13.29
C ALA A 137 -6.18 -13.96 12.33
N GLY A 138 -5.91 -13.74 11.05
CA GLY A 138 -6.16 -14.73 10.00
C GLY A 138 -5.74 -14.23 8.64
N PHE A 139 -6.30 -14.83 7.62
CA PHE A 139 -5.95 -14.58 6.22
C PHE A 139 -7.13 -13.96 5.46
N VAL A 140 -6.82 -12.96 4.65
CA VAL A 140 -7.79 -12.27 3.77
C VAL A 140 -7.27 -12.29 2.34
N ARG A 141 -8.17 -12.28 1.36
CA ARG A 141 -7.78 -12.15 -0.06
C ARG A 141 -7.16 -10.78 -0.30
N ALA A 142 -5.99 -10.75 -0.94
CA ALA A 142 -5.30 -9.51 -1.32
C ALA A 142 -6.20 -8.61 -2.18
N ALA A 143 -7.02 -9.17 -3.05
CA ALA A 143 -7.94 -8.44 -3.92
C ALA A 143 -9.05 -7.68 -3.15
N GLU A 144 -9.34 -8.03 -1.90
CA GLU A 144 -10.39 -7.42 -1.09
C GLU A 144 -9.90 -6.23 -0.25
N ILE A 145 -8.58 -6.03 -0.16
CA ILE A 145 -7.94 -5.02 0.67
C ILE A 145 -7.06 -4.06 -0.14
N TRP A 146 -6.72 -2.94 0.45
CA TRP A 146 -5.79 -1.95 -0.08
C TRP A 146 -4.76 -1.54 0.99
N GLY A 147 -3.51 -1.27 0.57
CA GLY A 147 -2.41 -0.89 1.46
C GLY A 147 -1.27 -1.91 1.49
N ILE A 148 -1.21 -2.81 0.50
CA ILE A 148 -0.20 -3.85 0.34
C ILE A 148 0.74 -3.60 -0.81
#